data_ca85249346c9e5c9bdf61750055d59ca
#
_entry.id   ca85249346c9e5c9bdf61750055d59ca
#
_cell.length_a   1.000
_cell.length_b   1.000
_cell.length_c   1.000
_cell.angle_alpha   90.00
_cell.angle_beta   90.00
_cell.angle_gamma   90.00
#
_symmetry.space_group_name_H-M   'P 1'
#
loop_
_entity.id
_entity.type
_entity.pdbx_description
1 polymer ?
#
loop_
_entity_poly.entity_id
_entity_poly.type
_entity_poly.pdbx_seq_one_letter_code
_entity_poly.pdbx_strand_id
1 'polypeptide(L)'
;MRVNAAEELTQRFGGGEWSGHATDKGVAWDVRQGKVLIARRGKSIVGTLKLGTKKPWAIDVSYFTICKRPWYLTNMAVDPTHQGRGIGRRCLLEGARLVKEWGGEAVRLDAYDAVAGAGPFYEKCGFTERGRTTYRLTPLIYYELVLE
;
A
#
# COMPACT_ATOMS: atom_id res chain seq x y z
N MET A 1 -9.53 -5.76 10.92
CA MET A 1 -8.09 -5.46 10.73
C MET A 1 -7.83 -4.05 10.19
N ARG A 2 -8.36 -3.65 9.05
CA ARG A 2 -8.21 -2.25 8.55
C ARG A 2 -8.74 -1.21 9.53
N VAL A 3 -9.84 -1.49 10.22
CA VAL A 3 -10.41 -0.58 11.22
C VAL A 3 -9.42 -0.35 12.36
N ASN A 4 -8.83 -1.42 12.92
CA ASN A 4 -7.88 -1.28 14.02
C ASN A 4 -6.62 -0.50 13.61
N ALA A 5 -6.06 -0.80 12.45
CA ALA A 5 -4.89 -0.09 11.93
C ALA A 5 -5.22 1.37 11.61
N ALA A 6 -6.41 1.64 11.06
CA ALA A 6 -6.85 3.01 10.78
C ALA A 6 -7.01 3.83 12.06
N GLU A 7 -7.59 3.25 13.11
CA GLU A 7 -7.72 3.90 14.41
C GLU A 7 -6.36 4.24 15.02
N GLU A 8 -5.44 3.29 15.00
CA GLU A 8 -4.09 3.49 15.52
C GLU A 8 -3.35 4.60 14.76
N LEU A 9 -3.41 4.61 13.44
CA LEU A 9 -2.80 5.65 12.62
C LEU A 9 -3.44 7.01 12.89
N THR A 10 -4.75 7.08 13.07
CA THR A 10 -5.46 8.31 13.40
C THR A 10 -5.00 8.85 14.75
N GLN A 11 -4.80 8.00 15.74
CA GLN A 11 -4.30 8.39 17.05
C GLN A 11 -2.87 8.92 17.00
N ARG A 12 -2.00 8.32 16.19
CA ARG A 12 -0.60 8.71 16.06
C ARG A 12 -0.38 9.96 15.24
N PHE A 13 -1.06 10.06 14.09
CA PHE A 13 -0.73 11.03 13.05
C PHE A 13 -1.89 11.98 12.71
N GLY A 14 -3.01 11.87 13.41
CA GLY A 14 -4.20 12.63 13.11
C GLY A 14 -5.00 12.04 11.94
N GLY A 15 -5.98 12.79 11.45
CA GLY A 15 -6.84 12.35 10.36
C GLY A 15 -6.10 12.22 9.04
N GLY A 16 -6.61 11.38 8.16
CA GLY A 16 -6.09 11.16 6.82
C GLY A 16 -6.95 10.13 6.10
N GLU A 17 -6.49 9.63 4.96
CA GLU A 17 -7.25 8.62 4.22
C GLU A 17 -7.45 7.31 4.97
N TRP A 18 -6.62 7.05 5.99
CA TRP A 18 -6.74 5.87 6.85
C TRP A 18 -7.71 6.07 8.02
N SER A 19 -8.20 7.29 8.26
CA SER A 19 -9.03 7.59 9.43
C SER A 19 -10.51 7.21 9.27
N GLY A 20 -10.95 6.87 8.08
CA GLY A 20 -12.30 6.38 7.85
C GLY A 20 -12.47 4.95 8.35
N HIS A 21 -13.64 4.67 8.93
CA HIS A 21 -13.95 3.30 9.33
C HIS A 21 -14.26 2.43 8.11
N ALA A 22 -13.70 1.21 8.10
CA ALA A 22 -14.02 0.23 7.07
C ALA A 22 -15.38 -0.40 7.39
N THR A 23 -16.40 0.00 6.65
CA THR A 23 -17.73 -0.60 6.73
C THR A 23 -17.79 -1.82 5.81
N ASP A 24 -18.77 -2.71 6.03
CA ASP A 24 -18.99 -3.88 5.17
C ASP A 24 -19.18 -3.46 3.71
N LYS A 25 -19.91 -2.37 3.47
CA LYS A 25 -20.13 -1.83 2.13
C LYS A 25 -18.83 -1.30 1.51
N GLY A 26 -18.00 -0.58 2.29
CA GLY A 26 -16.72 -0.06 1.83
C GLY A 26 -15.73 -1.17 1.50
N VAL A 27 -15.67 -2.21 2.31
CA VAL A 27 -14.82 -3.38 2.06
C VAL A 27 -15.26 -4.10 0.79
N ALA A 28 -16.57 -4.30 0.58
CA ALA A 28 -17.08 -4.93 -0.63
C ALA A 28 -16.74 -4.13 -1.88
N TRP A 29 -16.79 -2.80 -1.81
CA TRP A 29 -16.42 -1.93 -2.92
C TRP A 29 -14.92 -2.05 -3.26
N ASP A 30 -14.04 -2.06 -2.24
CA ASP A 30 -12.60 -2.26 -2.43
C ASP A 30 -12.28 -3.57 -3.13
N VAL A 31 -12.94 -4.65 -2.75
CA VAL A 31 -12.77 -5.97 -3.38
C VAL A 31 -13.13 -5.93 -4.87
N ARG A 32 -14.20 -5.22 -5.22
CA ARG A 32 -14.62 -5.09 -6.63
C ARG A 32 -13.66 -4.24 -7.46
N GLN A 33 -12.99 -3.24 -6.86
CA GLN A 33 -12.09 -2.32 -7.56
C GLN A 33 -10.66 -2.85 -7.70
N GLY A 34 -10.35 -3.99 -7.11
CA GLY A 34 -9.01 -4.57 -7.16
C GLY A 34 -8.93 -5.86 -6.37
N LYS A 35 -7.72 -6.29 -6.10
CA LYS A 35 -7.44 -7.49 -5.30
C LYS A 35 -7.06 -7.07 -3.88
N VAL A 36 -7.82 -7.52 -2.90
CA VAL A 36 -7.52 -7.28 -1.49
C VAL A 36 -6.87 -8.54 -0.92
N LEU A 37 -5.66 -8.39 -0.41
CA LEU A 37 -4.94 -9.46 0.26
C LEU A 37 -5.08 -9.31 1.77
N ILE A 38 -5.29 -10.42 2.45
CA ILE A 38 -5.45 -10.47 3.90
C ILE A 38 -4.43 -11.45 4.47
N ALA A 39 -3.64 -10.99 5.43
CA ALA A 39 -2.77 -11.85 6.21
C ALA A 39 -3.48 -12.27 7.49
N ARG A 40 -3.48 -13.57 7.76
CA ARG A 40 -4.11 -14.13 8.97
C ARG A 40 -3.05 -14.78 9.86
N ARG A 41 -3.30 -14.66 11.16
CA ARG A 41 -2.57 -15.42 12.17
C ARG A 41 -3.59 -16.12 13.05
N GLY A 42 -3.75 -17.43 12.86
CA GLY A 42 -4.85 -18.16 13.46
C GLY A 42 -6.20 -17.62 12.93
N LYS A 43 -7.07 -17.18 13.83
CA LYS A 43 -8.35 -16.58 13.49
C LYS A 43 -8.31 -15.06 13.30
N SER A 44 -7.15 -14.45 13.59
CA SER A 44 -7.01 -12.99 13.53
C SER A 44 -6.48 -12.53 12.19
N ILE A 45 -7.05 -11.43 11.67
CA ILE A 45 -6.52 -10.75 10.51
C ILE A 45 -5.47 -9.75 11.01
N VAL A 46 -4.23 -9.90 10.57
CA VAL A 46 -3.10 -9.10 11.07
C VAL A 46 -2.52 -8.15 10.03
N GLY A 47 -2.88 -8.30 8.77
CA GLY A 47 -2.43 -7.41 7.72
C GLY A 47 -3.38 -7.42 6.53
N THR A 48 -3.36 -6.33 5.77
CA THR A 48 -4.12 -6.21 4.53
C THR A 48 -3.43 -5.25 3.58
N LEU A 49 -3.64 -5.43 2.29
CA LEU A 49 -3.27 -4.48 1.26
C LEU A 49 -4.19 -4.65 0.05
N LYS A 50 -4.27 -3.61 -0.77
CA LYS A 50 -5.04 -3.64 -2.00
C LYS A 50 -4.11 -3.45 -3.19
N LEU A 51 -4.30 -4.27 -4.21
CA LEU A 51 -3.58 -4.17 -5.48
C LEU A 51 -4.59 -4.01 -6.61
N GLY A 52 -4.35 -3.06 -7.50
CA GLY A 52 -5.23 -2.81 -8.63
C GLY A 52 -4.49 -2.22 -9.80
N THR A 53 -5.14 -2.28 -10.97
CA THR A 53 -4.58 -1.73 -12.21
C THR A 53 -4.97 -0.26 -12.41
N LYS A 54 -5.94 0.24 -11.67
CA LYS A 54 -6.38 1.62 -11.77
C LYS A 54 -5.41 2.54 -11.01
N LYS A 55 -4.88 3.53 -11.72
CA LYS A 55 -3.95 4.51 -11.16
C LYS A 55 -4.65 5.39 -10.11
N PRO A 56 -4.09 5.51 -8.88
CA PRO A 56 -4.55 6.52 -7.93
C PRO A 56 -4.36 7.94 -8.46
N TRP A 57 -5.21 8.87 -8.01
CA TRP A 57 -5.15 10.26 -8.46
C TRP A 57 -3.81 10.94 -8.20
N ALA A 58 -3.18 10.63 -7.07
CA ALA A 58 -1.93 11.27 -6.65
C ALA A 58 -0.70 10.79 -7.43
N ILE A 59 -0.81 9.74 -8.21
CA ILE A 59 0.35 9.18 -8.93
C ILE A 59 0.44 9.77 -10.33
N ASP A 60 1.61 10.36 -10.61
CA ASP A 60 2.02 10.81 -11.93
C ASP A 60 2.93 9.75 -12.54
N VAL A 61 2.43 9.08 -13.57
CA VAL A 61 3.14 7.95 -14.19
C VAL A 61 4.45 8.34 -14.87
N SER A 62 4.66 9.63 -15.15
CA SER A 62 5.89 10.10 -15.80
C SER A 62 7.13 9.90 -14.92
N TYR A 63 6.97 9.72 -13.62
CA TYR A 63 8.08 9.43 -12.70
C TYR A 63 8.57 8.00 -12.75
N PHE A 64 7.76 7.09 -13.30
CA PHE A 64 8.02 5.65 -13.22
C PHE A 64 8.61 5.10 -14.51
N THR A 65 9.12 3.86 -14.46
CA THR A 65 9.59 3.18 -15.65
C THR A 65 8.42 3.00 -16.64
N ILE A 66 8.76 2.97 -17.92
CA ILE A 66 7.73 2.72 -18.94
C ILE A 66 7.40 1.23 -18.90
N CYS A 67 6.15 0.91 -18.64
CA CYS A 67 5.66 -0.47 -18.72
C CYS A 67 4.18 -0.49 -19.10
N LYS A 68 3.75 -1.63 -19.65
CA LYS A 68 2.37 -1.76 -20.16
C LYS A 68 1.38 -2.17 -19.08
N ARG A 69 1.82 -2.90 -18.07
CA ARG A 69 0.94 -3.50 -17.06
C ARG A 69 1.40 -3.20 -15.65
N PRO A 70 1.41 -1.92 -15.24
CA PRO A 70 1.72 -1.59 -13.85
C PRO A 70 0.51 -1.89 -12.95
N TRP A 71 0.80 -2.29 -11.72
CA TRP A 71 -0.19 -2.41 -10.66
C TRP A 71 0.11 -1.40 -9.57
N TYR A 72 -0.91 -0.99 -8.84
CA TYR A 72 -0.81 0.04 -7.80
C TYR A 72 -1.21 -0.55 -6.46
N LEU A 73 -0.36 -0.33 -5.45
CA LEU A 73 -0.60 -0.74 -4.08
C LEU A 73 -1.23 0.41 -3.31
N THR A 74 -2.32 0.13 -2.63
CA THR A 74 -3.02 1.09 -1.77
C THR A 74 -3.53 0.39 -0.51
N ASN A 75 -3.92 1.20 0.49
CA ASN A 75 -4.61 0.72 1.69
C ASN A 75 -3.85 -0.40 2.43
N MET A 76 -2.53 -0.32 2.46
CA MET A 76 -1.74 -1.27 3.22
C MET A 76 -1.81 -0.94 4.71
N ALA A 77 -2.08 -1.95 5.52
CA ALA A 77 -2.12 -1.82 6.96
C ALA A 77 -1.71 -3.12 7.64
N VAL A 78 -1.04 -3.00 8.78
CA VAL A 78 -0.69 -4.12 9.65
C VAL A 78 -1.26 -3.80 11.03
N ASP A 79 -1.84 -4.82 11.68
CA ASP A 79 -2.34 -4.68 13.04
C ASP A 79 -1.23 -4.08 13.93
N PRO A 80 -1.50 -2.98 14.66
CA PRO A 80 -0.47 -2.33 15.49
C PRO A 80 0.22 -3.25 16.48
N THR A 81 -0.51 -4.22 17.04
CA THR A 81 0.06 -5.18 18.00
C THR A 81 0.99 -6.20 17.37
N HIS A 82 0.99 -6.28 16.03
CA HIS A 82 1.81 -7.22 15.25
C HIS A 82 2.88 -6.52 14.42
N GLN A 83 3.02 -5.21 14.50
CA GLN A 83 4.07 -4.47 13.79
C GLN A 83 5.45 -4.83 14.32
N GLY A 84 6.48 -4.70 13.48
CA GLY A 84 7.85 -5.05 13.82
C GLY A 84 8.18 -6.54 13.76
N ARG A 85 7.27 -7.38 13.26
CA ARG A 85 7.45 -8.84 13.15
C ARG A 85 7.61 -9.33 11.73
N GLY A 86 7.84 -8.44 10.78
CA GLY A 86 8.01 -8.80 9.38
C GLY A 86 6.72 -9.11 8.62
N ILE A 87 5.56 -8.92 9.23
CA ILE A 87 4.26 -9.21 8.58
C ILE A 87 4.04 -8.31 7.37
N GLY A 88 4.29 -7.01 7.50
CA GLY A 88 4.16 -6.06 6.39
C GLY A 88 5.04 -6.43 5.21
N ARG A 89 6.29 -6.78 5.46
CA ARG A 89 7.22 -7.23 4.43
C ARG A 89 6.72 -8.49 3.72
N ARG A 90 6.27 -9.46 4.48
CA ARG A 90 5.74 -10.71 3.91
C ARG A 90 4.50 -10.47 3.07
N CYS A 91 3.58 -9.63 3.54
CA CYS A 91 2.40 -9.23 2.76
C CYS A 91 2.79 -8.58 1.45
N LEU A 92 3.75 -7.65 1.51
CA LEU A 92 4.19 -6.90 0.34
C LEU A 92 4.87 -7.80 -0.69
N LEU A 93 5.76 -8.69 -0.24
CA LEU A 93 6.44 -9.63 -1.14
C LEU A 93 5.48 -10.64 -1.75
N GLU A 94 4.52 -11.13 -0.99
CA GLU A 94 3.47 -12.01 -1.50
C GLU A 94 2.59 -11.29 -2.51
N GLY A 95 2.24 -10.04 -2.24
CA GLY A 95 1.50 -9.20 -3.18
C GLY A 95 2.24 -9.03 -4.49
N ALA A 96 3.53 -8.74 -4.44
CA ALA A 96 4.38 -8.61 -5.64
C ALA A 96 4.43 -9.93 -6.44
N ARG A 97 4.57 -11.05 -5.74
CA ARG A 97 4.56 -12.37 -6.37
C ARG A 97 3.25 -12.61 -7.12
N LEU A 98 2.12 -12.28 -6.51
CA LEU A 98 0.80 -12.43 -7.11
C LEU A 98 0.62 -11.51 -8.31
N VAL A 99 1.06 -10.26 -8.23
CA VAL A 99 0.99 -9.33 -9.37
C VAL A 99 1.76 -9.89 -10.57
N LYS A 100 2.95 -10.44 -10.34
CA LYS A 100 3.71 -11.09 -11.41
C LYS A 100 2.93 -12.27 -12.01
N GLU A 101 2.31 -13.08 -11.17
CA GLU A 101 1.51 -14.22 -11.59
C GLU A 101 0.29 -13.78 -12.42
N TRP A 102 -0.29 -12.62 -12.12
CA TRP A 102 -1.40 -12.04 -12.87
C TRP A 102 -0.95 -11.30 -14.15
N GLY A 103 0.33 -11.33 -14.46
CA GLY A 103 0.86 -10.70 -15.65
C GLY A 103 1.30 -9.25 -15.48
N GLY A 104 1.33 -8.73 -14.25
CA GLY A 104 1.82 -7.38 -13.96
C GLY A 104 3.34 -7.27 -14.12
N GLU A 105 3.80 -6.09 -14.49
CA GLU A 105 5.22 -5.81 -14.76
C GLU A 105 5.89 -4.99 -13.66
N ALA A 106 5.11 -4.28 -12.85
CA ALA A 106 5.63 -3.45 -11.77
C ALA A 106 4.54 -3.23 -10.71
N VAL A 107 4.99 -2.98 -9.48
CA VAL A 107 4.14 -2.49 -8.39
C VAL A 107 4.59 -1.07 -8.05
N ARG A 108 3.65 -0.14 -8.06
CA ARG A 108 3.88 1.29 -7.81
C ARG A 108 3.07 1.77 -6.63
N LEU A 109 3.61 2.73 -5.91
CA LEU A 109 2.90 3.34 -4.78
C LEU A 109 3.40 4.76 -4.53
N ASP A 110 2.65 5.49 -3.73
CA ASP A 110 3.06 6.75 -3.15
C ASP A 110 3.06 6.64 -1.63
N ALA A 111 3.99 7.33 -1.00
CA ALA A 111 4.12 7.38 0.46
C ALA A 111 4.31 8.84 0.90
N TYR A 112 3.91 9.17 2.12
CA TYR A 112 4.16 10.51 2.65
C TYR A 112 5.65 10.78 2.78
N ASP A 113 6.09 11.92 2.27
CA ASP A 113 7.45 12.42 2.45
C ASP A 113 7.53 13.14 3.81
N ALA A 114 7.55 12.37 4.88
CA ALA A 114 7.58 12.87 6.24
C ALA A 114 8.19 11.81 7.16
N VAL A 115 8.56 12.23 8.38
CA VAL A 115 9.13 11.33 9.39
C VAL A 115 8.19 10.15 9.68
N ALA A 116 6.88 10.40 9.70
CA ALA A 116 5.88 9.37 9.93
C ALA A 116 5.58 8.50 8.69
N GLY A 117 6.19 8.79 7.55
CA GLY A 117 5.96 8.07 6.31
C GLY A 117 6.62 6.69 6.29
N ALA A 118 6.11 5.82 5.45
CA ALA A 118 6.57 4.43 5.32
C ALA A 118 7.68 4.25 4.28
N GLY A 119 8.26 5.34 3.75
CA GLY A 119 9.29 5.27 2.71
C GLY A 119 10.43 4.30 3.01
N PRO A 120 11.11 4.42 4.19
CA PRO A 120 12.21 3.52 4.52
C PRO A 120 11.81 2.04 4.55
N PHE A 121 10.57 1.74 4.92
CA PHE A 121 10.04 0.37 4.89
C PHE A 121 10.00 -0.16 3.45
N TYR A 122 9.50 0.64 2.51
CA TYR A 122 9.43 0.20 1.12
C TYR A 122 10.82 0.01 0.51
N GLU A 123 11.78 0.86 0.83
CA GLU A 123 13.17 0.70 0.39
C GLU A 123 13.76 -0.62 0.91
N LYS A 124 13.53 -0.96 2.16
CA LYS A 124 13.99 -2.24 2.73
C LYS A 124 13.35 -3.44 2.07
N CYS A 125 12.16 -3.28 1.49
CA CYS A 125 11.47 -4.34 0.76
C CYS A 125 11.89 -4.42 -0.72
N GLY A 126 12.86 -3.63 -1.14
CA GLY A 126 13.40 -3.70 -2.50
C GLY A 126 12.79 -2.70 -3.49
N PHE A 127 11.91 -1.82 -3.04
CA PHE A 127 11.35 -0.77 -3.88
C PHE A 127 12.39 0.32 -4.12
N THR A 128 12.36 0.90 -5.31
CA THR A 128 13.23 2.00 -5.70
C THR A 128 12.47 3.32 -5.67
N GLU A 129 13.05 4.34 -5.06
CA GLU A 129 12.49 5.69 -5.13
C GLU A 129 12.55 6.19 -6.57
N ARG A 130 11.43 6.70 -7.07
CA ARG A 130 11.31 7.24 -8.44
C ARG A 130 11.21 8.75 -8.50
N GLY A 131 11.00 9.40 -7.37
CA GLY A 131 10.96 10.85 -7.30
C GLY A 131 10.08 11.33 -6.18
N ARG A 132 10.09 12.64 -5.99
CA ARG A 132 9.34 13.32 -4.94
C ARG A 132 8.53 14.45 -5.58
N THR A 133 7.31 14.62 -5.11
CA THR A 133 6.42 15.66 -5.63
C THR A 133 5.45 16.07 -4.54
N THR A 134 4.61 17.05 -4.86
CA THR A 134 3.54 17.48 -3.96
C THR A 134 2.20 17.31 -4.70
N TYR A 135 1.25 16.67 -4.03
CA TYR A 135 -0.10 16.51 -4.53
C TYR A 135 -1.07 17.14 -3.55
N ARG A 136 -1.77 18.19 -3.99
CA ARG A 136 -2.73 18.93 -3.14
C ARG A 136 -2.12 19.30 -1.78
N LEU A 137 -0.92 19.92 -1.80
CA LEU A 137 -0.17 20.36 -0.62
C LEU A 137 0.41 19.22 0.23
N THR A 138 0.28 17.98 -0.20
CA THR A 138 0.86 16.84 0.50
C THR A 138 2.15 16.39 -0.19
N PRO A 139 3.31 16.42 0.50
CA PRO A 139 4.55 15.93 -0.08
C PRO A 139 4.54 14.40 -0.17
N LEU A 140 4.91 13.89 -1.32
CA LEU A 140 4.89 12.45 -1.61
C LEU A 140 6.23 11.99 -2.17
N ILE A 141 6.55 10.73 -1.88
CA ILE A 141 7.65 9.99 -2.50
C ILE A 141 7.03 8.86 -3.30
N TYR A 142 7.47 8.67 -4.53
CA TYR A 142 7.04 7.57 -5.39
C TYR A 142 8.02 6.41 -5.30
N TYR A 143 7.49 5.21 -5.15
CA TYR A 143 8.27 3.97 -5.11
C TYR A 143 7.77 2.97 -6.13
N GLU A 144 8.69 2.21 -6.69
CA GLU A 144 8.38 1.19 -7.68
C GLU A 144 9.21 -0.07 -7.45
N LEU A 145 8.57 -1.21 -7.57
CA LEU A 145 9.23 -2.51 -7.66
C LEU A 145 8.98 -3.07 -9.06
N VAL A 146 10.01 -3.12 -9.89
CA VAL A 146 9.93 -3.75 -11.21
C VAL A 146 10.02 -5.26 -11.02
N LEU A 147 9.09 -5.97 -11.61
CA LEU A 147 8.99 -7.43 -11.50
C LEU A 147 9.72 -8.09 -12.67
N GLU A 148 10.62 -9.00 -12.36
CA GLU A 148 11.39 -9.73 -13.37
C GLU A 148 10.96 -11.19 -13.48
#